data_247181806e0768fb36cd0ed49f12b21e
#
_entry.id   247181806e0768fb36cd0ed49f12b21e
#
_cell.length_a   1.000
_cell.length_b   1.000
_cell.length_c   1.000
_cell.angle_alpha   90.00
_cell.angle_beta   90.00
_cell.angle_gamma   90.00
#
_symmetry.space_group_name_H-M   'P 1'
#
loop_
_entity.id
_entity.type
_entity.pdbx_description
1 polymer ?
#
loop_
_entity_poly.entity_id
_entity_poly.type
_entity_poly.pdbx_seq_one_letter_code
_entity_poly.pdbx_strand_id
1 'polypeptide(L)'
;AMCETARAMLVGDNLVGRVIARPFLGSNGAYTRTENRRDYAVEPVAETILDRFAQRGLQTVSIGKIEDIFCHRNVGLADHTKNNHDGIEATLKYLQGDEGSFIFTNLVDFDMLYGHRNDVEGYAKALEYFDARLPELIAAMREGDLMILTADHGCDPTYPGTDHTREYIPILALGPAWKGGAPLGTRTTFADIAATAVEYLTGEIWHNGTSFLN
;
A
#
# COMPACT_ATOMS: atom_id res chain seq x y z
N ALA A 1 -0.07 -15.34 24.03
CA ALA A 1 0.36 -16.74 24.15
C ALA A 1 0.13 -17.54 22.86
N MET A 2 -1.12 -17.99 22.49
CA MET A 2 -1.34 -18.89 21.33
C MET A 2 -0.76 -18.36 20.01
N CYS A 3 -1.02 -17.10 19.66
CA CYS A 3 -0.51 -16.52 18.42
C CYS A 3 1.02 -16.32 18.44
N GLU A 4 1.62 -16.08 19.60
CA GLU A 4 3.08 -16.04 19.74
C GLU A 4 3.71 -17.41 19.55
N THR A 5 3.09 -18.45 20.14
CA THR A 5 3.52 -19.83 19.91
C THR A 5 3.38 -20.21 18.43
N ALA A 6 2.24 -19.91 17.82
CA ALA A 6 2.03 -20.16 16.40
C ALA A 6 3.05 -19.42 15.53
N ARG A 7 3.35 -18.15 15.84
CA ARG A 7 4.37 -17.36 15.11
C ARG A 7 5.76 -18.02 15.23
N ALA A 8 6.12 -18.51 16.40
CA ALA A 8 7.41 -19.17 16.62
C ALA A 8 7.54 -20.52 15.89
N MET A 9 6.42 -21.21 15.66
CA MET A 9 6.39 -22.50 14.95
C MET A 9 6.34 -22.36 13.43
N LEU A 10 5.74 -21.28 12.92
CA LEU A 10 5.50 -21.05 11.49
C LEU A 10 6.71 -20.34 10.85
N VAL A 11 7.82 -21.05 10.76
CA VAL A 11 9.11 -20.60 10.21
C VAL A 11 9.62 -21.57 9.13
N GLY A 12 10.67 -21.22 8.41
CA GLY A 12 11.25 -22.05 7.35
C GLY A 12 10.21 -22.39 6.28
N ASP A 13 10.11 -23.65 5.89
CA ASP A 13 9.20 -24.13 4.84
C ASP A 13 7.71 -23.93 5.18
N ASN A 14 7.41 -23.74 6.47
CA ASN A 14 6.05 -23.45 6.94
C ASN A 14 5.81 -21.96 7.21
N LEU A 15 6.67 -21.10 6.69
CA LEU A 15 6.57 -19.66 6.91
C LEU A 15 5.25 -19.10 6.38
N VAL A 16 4.50 -18.43 7.26
CA VAL A 16 3.35 -17.58 6.88
C VAL A 16 3.67 -16.14 7.22
N GLY A 17 3.30 -15.22 6.35
CA GLY A 17 3.64 -13.80 6.49
C GLY A 17 3.03 -13.16 7.73
N ARG A 18 1.89 -13.66 8.23
CA ARG A 18 1.19 -13.04 9.35
C ARG A 18 0.42 -14.05 10.18
N VAL A 19 0.52 -13.93 11.51
CA VAL A 19 -0.36 -14.60 12.50
C VAL A 19 -1.15 -13.50 13.21
N ILE A 20 -2.48 -13.59 13.21
CA ILE A 20 -3.34 -12.51 13.71
C ILE A 20 -4.07 -12.96 14.97
N ALA A 21 -3.91 -12.23 16.08
CA ALA A 21 -4.77 -12.32 17.24
C ALA A 21 -5.99 -11.42 17.05
N ARG A 22 -7.19 -11.99 17.16
CA ARG A 22 -8.46 -11.25 17.11
C ARG A 22 -9.26 -11.54 18.39
N PRO A 23 -8.91 -10.90 19.53
CA PRO A 23 -9.60 -11.10 20.78
C PRO A 23 -11.08 -10.73 20.68
N PHE A 24 -11.91 -11.47 21.40
CA PHE A 24 -13.34 -11.25 21.48
C PHE A 24 -13.86 -11.44 22.90
N LEU A 25 -15.00 -10.86 23.21
CA LEU A 25 -15.76 -11.00 24.45
C LEU A 25 -17.12 -11.63 24.12
N GLY A 26 -17.72 -12.27 25.11
CA GLY A 26 -19.03 -12.87 24.96
C GLY A 26 -19.07 -14.36 25.29
N SER A 27 -20.26 -14.93 25.24
CA SER A 27 -20.52 -16.36 25.50
C SER A 27 -21.74 -16.84 24.72
N ASN A 28 -21.90 -18.17 24.61
CA ASN A 28 -23.10 -18.82 24.04
C ASN A 28 -23.48 -18.36 22.63
N GLY A 29 -22.50 -18.12 21.76
CA GLY A 29 -22.73 -17.69 20.37
C GLY A 29 -22.88 -16.19 20.17
N ALA A 30 -23.01 -15.40 21.23
CA ALA A 30 -23.03 -13.94 21.16
C ALA A 30 -21.62 -13.39 21.45
N TYR A 31 -20.81 -13.23 20.42
CA TYR A 31 -19.44 -12.77 20.52
C TYR A 31 -19.23 -11.44 19.81
N THR A 32 -18.48 -10.54 20.45
CA THR A 32 -18.10 -9.23 19.90
C THR A 32 -16.58 -9.12 19.86
N ARG A 33 -16.01 -8.78 18.70
CA ARG A 33 -14.57 -8.51 18.57
C ARG A 33 -14.20 -7.27 19.39
N THR A 34 -13.04 -7.34 20.04
CA THR A 34 -12.46 -6.17 20.72
C THR A 34 -11.54 -5.42 19.77
N GLU A 35 -11.16 -4.22 20.14
CA GLU A 35 -10.14 -3.40 19.47
C GLU A 35 -8.70 -3.93 19.64
N ASN A 36 -8.49 -4.89 20.56
CA ASN A 36 -7.17 -5.44 20.90
C ASN A 36 -6.63 -6.43 19.84
N ARG A 37 -6.88 -6.15 18.55
CA ARG A 37 -6.25 -6.91 17.46
C ARG A 37 -4.74 -6.72 17.55
N ARG A 38 -3.99 -7.82 17.36
CA ARG A 38 -2.55 -7.79 17.25
C ARG A 38 -2.08 -8.69 16.11
N ASP A 39 -1.27 -8.12 15.24
CA ASP A 39 -0.67 -8.82 14.12
C ASP A 39 0.78 -9.18 14.49
N TYR A 40 1.13 -10.45 14.30
CA TYR A 40 2.50 -10.98 14.43
C TYR A 40 2.99 -11.25 13.00
N ALA A 41 3.44 -10.20 12.32
CA ALA A 41 3.97 -10.27 10.99
C ALA A 41 5.43 -10.77 11.00
N VAL A 42 5.91 -11.18 9.83
CA VAL A 42 7.32 -11.48 9.58
C VAL A 42 7.91 -10.30 8.82
N GLU A 43 9.07 -9.85 9.24
CA GLU A 43 9.83 -8.87 8.48
C GLU A 43 10.10 -9.40 7.07
N PRO A 44 10.20 -8.52 6.09
CA PRO A 44 10.61 -8.90 4.74
C PRO A 44 11.88 -9.75 4.77
N VAL A 45 11.83 -10.93 4.15
CA VAL A 45 12.94 -11.92 4.18
C VAL A 45 14.10 -11.53 3.26
N ALA A 46 13.89 -10.57 2.37
CA ALA A 46 14.88 -10.06 1.44
C ALA A 46 14.96 -8.53 1.52
N GLU A 47 15.94 -7.96 0.84
CA GLU A 47 16.06 -6.51 0.68
C GLU A 47 14.83 -5.97 -0.05
N THR A 48 14.25 -4.90 0.50
CA THR A 48 13.15 -4.15 -0.10
C THR A 48 13.64 -2.83 -0.69
N ILE A 49 12.80 -2.16 -1.48
CA ILE A 49 13.14 -0.82 -1.98
C ILE A 49 13.26 0.20 -0.85
N LEU A 50 12.56 0.00 0.28
CA LEU A 50 12.68 0.86 1.45
C LEU A 50 14.08 0.76 2.07
N ASP A 51 14.66 -0.45 2.10
CA ASP A 51 16.04 -0.64 2.54
C ASP A 51 17.01 0.08 1.60
N ARG A 52 16.78 -0.03 0.28
CA ARG A 52 17.61 0.65 -0.73
C ARG A 52 17.54 2.16 -0.60
N PHE A 53 16.35 2.71 -0.41
CA PHE A 53 16.18 4.15 -0.24
C PHE A 53 16.88 4.64 1.04
N ALA A 54 16.73 3.93 2.15
CA ALA A 54 17.43 4.24 3.39
C ALA A 54 18.97 4.23 3.22
N GLN A 55 19.52 3.22 2.50
CA GLN A 55 20.94 3.13 2.19
C GLN A 55 21.44 4.30 1.33
N ARG A 56 20.58 4.89 0.52
CA ARG A 56 20.86 6.08 -0.31
C ARG A 56 20.56 7.40 0.40
N GLY A 57 20.15 7.36 1.66
CA GLY A 57 19.80 8.55 2.43
C GLY A 57 18.49 9.21 1.97
N LEU A 58 17.67 8.49 1.22
CA LEU A 58 16.36 8.96 0.79
C LEU A 58 15.34 8.73 1.91
N GLN A 59 14.59 9.78 2.23
CA GLN A 59 13.55 9.72 3.25
C GLN A 59 12.27 9.10 2.68
N THR A 60 11.82 7.99 3.26
CA THR A 60 10.51 7.41 2.98
C THR A 60 9.45 8.04 3.89
N VAL A 61 8.26 8.26 3.36
CA VAL A 61 7.04 8.59 4.10
C VAL A 61 6.03 7.50 3.86
N SER A 62 5.62 6.83 4.93
CA SER A 62 4.67 5.71 4.94
C SER A 62 3.34 6.17 5.48
N ILE A 63 2.29 6.14 4.66
CA ILE A 63 0.95 6.61 5.01
C ILE A 63 -0.03 5.44 5.03
N GLY A 64 -0.86 5.39 6.07
CA GLY A 64 -1.81 4.31 6.29
C GLY A 64 -1.18 3.07 6.90
N LYS A 65 -1.32 1.90 6.27
CA LYS A 65 -0.83 0.62 6.80
C LYS A 65 0.57 0.22 6.32
N ILE A 66 1.27 1.06 5.61
CA ILE A 66 2.57 0.71 5.02
C ILE A 66 3.58 0.32 6.10
N GLU A 67 3.63 1.04 7.21
CA GLU A 67 4.52 0.73 8.33
C GLU A 67 4.27 -0.68 8.88
N ASP A 68 3.02 -1.05 9.09
CA ASP A 68 2.64 -2.38 9.58
C ASP A 68 2.99 -3.49 8.59
N ILE A 69 2.79 -3.24 7.28
CA ILE A 69 3.08 -4.20 6.21
C ILE A 69 4.57 -4.53 6.16
N PHE A 70 5.43 -3.52 6.31
CA PHE A 70 6.89 -3.67 6.29
C PHE A 70 7.50 -3.92 7.67
N CYS A 71 6.69 -4.16 8.72
CA CYS A 71 7.14 -4.44 10.09
C CYS A 71 8.09 -3.37 10.61
N HIS A 72 7.79 -2.09 10.35
CA HIS A 72 8.58 -0.91 10.73
C HIS A 72 9.98 -0.84 10.10
N ARG A 73 10.31 -1.74 9.15
CA ARG A 73 11.65 -1.82 8.55
C ARG A 73 11.84 -0.74 7.49
N ASN A 74 12.69 0.25 7.79
CA ASN A 74 13.08 1.34 6.90
C ASN A 74 11.90 2.14 6.29
N VAL A 75 10.80 2.24 7.03
CA VAL A 75 9.59 2.95 6.60
C VAL A 75 9.70 4.49 6.71
N GLY A 76 10.75 4.98 7.36
CA GLY A 76 10.99 6.41 7.50
C GLY A 76 9.98 7.11 8.41
N LEU A 77 9.37 8.20 7.94
CA LEU A 77 8.26 8.85 8.63
C LEU A 77 6.98 8.01 8.44
N ALA A 78 6.23 7.79 9.51
CA ALA A 78 4.97 7.06 9.47
C ALA A 78 3.81 7.98 9.88
N ASP A 79 2.75 7.97 9.06
CA ASP A 79 1.53 8.72 9.33
C ASP A 79 0.33 7.74 9.30
N HIS A 80 -0.16 7.38 10.48
CA HIS A 80 -1.27 6.46 10.64
C HIS A 80 -2.59 7.15 10.36
N THR A 81 -3.23 6.80 9.27
CA THR A 81 -4.51 7.36 8.84
C THR A 81 -5.65 6.39 9.12
N LYS A 82 -6.85 6.92 9.33
CA LYS A 82 -8.03 6.14 9.71
C LYS A 82 -8.90 5.74 8.52
N ASN A 83 -8.82 6.50 7.43
CA ASN A 83 -9.67 6.39 6.26
C ASN A 83 -8.98 7.01 5.03
N ASN A 84 -9.61 6.90 3.86
CA ASN A 84 -9.08 7.46 2.61
C ASN A 84 -8.94 8.99 2.64
N HIS A 85 -9.86 9.70 3.28
CA HIS A 85 -9.77 11.16 3.42
C HIS A 85 -8.47 11.55 4.13
N ASP A 86 -8.22 10.99 5.31
CA ASP A 86 -7.01 11.25 6.08
C ASP A 86 -5.75 10.87 5.29
N GLY A 87 -5.80 9.77 4.52
CA GLY A 87 -4.71 9.32 3.65
C GLY A 87 -4.38 10.31 2.54
N ILE A 88 -5.39 10.90 1.92
CA ILE A 88 -5.21 11.93 0.88
C ILE A 88 -4.66 13.22 1.50
N GLU A 89 -5.20 13.67 2.64
CA GLU A 89 -4.71 14.85 3.35
C GLU A 89 -3.24 14.70 3.77
N ALA A 90 -2.88 13.53 4.32
CA ALA A 90 -1.49 13.24 4.67
C ALA A 90 -0.59 13.25 3.43
N THR A 91 -1.04 12.66 2.32
CA THR A 91 -0.28 12.66 1.05
C THR A 91 -0.06 14.08 0.54
N LEU A 92 -1.10 14.92 0.54
CA LEU A 92 -0.99 16.33 0.15
C LEU A 92 0.00 17.10 1.04
N LYS A 93 -0.07 16.91 2.35
CA LYS A 93 0.84 17.52 3.32
C LYS A 93 2.30 17.22 2.97
N TYR A 94 2.62 15.94 2.71
CA TYR A 94 4.00 15.54 2.39
C TYR A 94 4.44 15.91 0.97
N LEU A 95 3.52 15.98 0.00
CA LEU A 95 3.82 16.53 -1.33
C LEU A 95 4.17 18.01 -1.29
N GLN A 96 3.54 18.78 -0.41
CA GLN A 96 3.80 20.21 -0.21
C GLN A 96 5.01 20.50 0.69
N GLY A 97 5.41 19.53 1.50
CA GLY A 97 6.58 19.59 2.39
C GLY A 97 7.87 19.17 1.69
N ASP A 98 8.95 19.15 2.45
CA ASP A 98 10.30 18.76 1.98
C ASP A 98 10.80 17.47 2.64
N GLU A 99 9.93 16.80 3.42
CA GLU A 99 10.34 15.70 4.28
C GLU A 99 10.48 14.36 3.55
N GLY A 100 9.92 14.20 2.34
CA GLY A 100 9.86 12.90 1.69
C GLY A 100 10.48 12.87 0.31
N SER A 101 11.33 11.86 0.05
CA SER A 101 11.79 11.51 -1.31
C SER A 101 10.90 10.43 -1.93
N PHE A 102 10.29 9.58 -1.12
CA PHE A 102 9.38 8.50 -1.54
C PHE A 102 8.17 8.47 -0.60
N ILE A 103 7.01 8.84 -1.13
CA ILE A 103 5.74 8.81 -0.39
C ILE A 103 4.98 7.56 -0.80
N PHE A 104 4.70 6.70 0.16
CA PHE A 104 3.97 5.45 -0.07
C PHE A 104 2.66 5.47 0.73
N THR A 105 1.55 5.63 0.03
CA THR A 105 0.21 5.75 0.63
C THR A 105 -0.62 4.51 0.37
N ASN A 106 -1.24 3.98 1.44
CA ASN A 106 -2.26 2.93 1.37
C ASN A 106 -3.63 3.52 1.73
N LEU A 107 -4.53 3.62 0.75
CA LEU A 107 -5.92 4.05 0.94
C LEU A 107 -6.77 2.84 1.30
N VAL A 108 -7.14 2.71 2.57
CA VAL A 108 -7.62 1.46 3.17
C VAL A 108 -9.11 1.19 3.02
N ASP A 109 -9.94 2.21 2.72
CA ASP A 109 -11.40 2.08 2.77
C ASP A 109 -11.95 1.19 1.66
N PHE A 110 -11.32 1.18 0.48
CA PHE A 110 -11.71 0.35 -0.65
C PHE A 110 -11.85 -1.12 -0.25
N ASP A 111 -10.85 -1.63 0.45
CA ASP A 111 -10.82 -2.99 0.97
C ASP A 111 -11.70 -3.13 2.23
N MET A 112 -11.43 -2.33 3.26
CA MET A 112 -11.95 -2.55 4.60
C MET A 112 -13.42 -2.21 4.76
N LEU A 113 -13.89 -1.10 4.16
CA LEU A 113 -15.25 -0.62 4.34
C LEU A 113 -16.19 -1.11 3.23
N TYR A 114 -15.69 -1.27 2.00
CA TYR A 114 -16.54 -1.49 0.84
C TYR A 114 -16.33 -2.86 0.20
N GLY A 115 -15.11 -3.25 -0.14
CA GLY A 115 -14.81 -4.51 -0.81
C GLY A 115 -15.25 -5.73 -0.01
N HIS A 116 -14.74 -5.92 1.19
CA HIS A 116 -15.11 -7.00 2.11
C HIS A 116 -16.57 -6.94 2.63
N ARG A 117 -17.32 -5.91 2.27
CA ARG A 117 -18.74 -5.72 2.66
C ARG A 117 -19.69 -5.85 1.49
N ASN A 118 -19.17 -6.07 0.27
CA ASN A 118 -19.95 -6.06 -0.96
C ASN A 118 -20.78 -4.77 -1.11
N ASP A 119 -20.23 -3.65 -0.62
CA ASP A 119 -20.85 -2.34 -0.74
C ASP A 119 -20.41 -1.66 -2.04
N VAL A 120 -21.10 -2.02 -3.11
CA VAL A 120 -20.84 -1.50 -4.47
C VAL A 120 -20.99 0.01 -4.55
N GLU A 121 -22.03 0.55 -3.91
CA GLU A 121 -22.30 1.99 -3.93
C GLU A 121 -21.25 2.77 -3.15
N GLY A 122 -20.85 2.30 -1.97
CA GLY A 122 -19.78 2.88 -1.16
C GLY A 122 -18.44 2.83 -1.89
N TYR A 123 -18.13 1.71 -2.57
CA TYR A 123 -16.90 1.57 -3.37
C TYR A 123 -16.86 2.58 -4.52
N ALA A 124 -17.96 2.72 -5.27
CA ALA A 124 -18.08 3.69 -6.35
C ALA A 124 -17.91 5.14 -5.84
N LYS A 125 -18.58 5.50 -4.74
CA LYS A 125 -18.43 6.82 -4.12
C LYS A 125 -17.01 7.10 -3.63
N ALA A 126 -16.30 6.09 -3.14
CA ALA A 126 -14.90 6.23 -2.74
C ALA A 126 -13.99 6.50 -3.94
N LEU A 127 -14.24 5.86 -5.10
CA LEU A 127 -13.54 6.17 -6.35
C LEU A 127 -13.83 7.58 -6.85
N GLU A 128 -15.12 7.99 -6.88
CA GLU A 128 -15.53 9.34 -7.25
C GLU A 128 -14.90 10.40 -6.32
N TYR A 129 -14.83 10.12 -5.03
CA TYR A 129 -14.17 11.01 -4.08
C TYR A 129 -12.68 11.14 -4.34
N PHE A 130 -11.98 10.02 -4.59
CA PHE A 130 -10.56 10.06 -4.94
C PHE A 130 -10.33 10.81 -6.25
N ASP A 131 -11.15 10.55 -7.28
CA ASP A 131 -11.07 11.24 -8.57
C ASP A 131 -11.26 12.76 -8.43
N ALA A 132 -12.21 13.19 -7.59
CA ALA A 132 -12.42 14.60 -7.31
C ALA A 132 -11.24 15.27 -6.58
N ARG A 133 -10.46 14.52 -5.80
CA ARG A 133 -9.28 15.00 -5.07
C ARG A 133 -7.97 14.87 -5.88
N LEU A 134 -7.96 14.04 -6.91
CA LEU A 134 -6.76 13.80 -7.74
C LEU A 134 -6.17 15.08 -8.37
N PRO A 135 -6.95 16.05 -8.85
CA PRO A 135 -6.39 17.31 -9.34
C PRO A 135 -5.57 18.08 -8.31
N GLU A 136 -5.91 17.99 -7.02
CA GLU A 136 -5.16 18.66 -5.95
C GLU A 136 -3.79 17.98 -5.74
N LEU A 137 -3.78 16.63 -5.78
CA LEU A 137 -2.53 15.86 -5.70
C LEU A 137 -1.61 16.19 -6.88
N ILE A 138 -2.17 16.25 -8.11
CA ILE A 138 -1.42 16.59 -9.31
C ILE A 138 -0.88 18.02 -9.23
N ALA A 139 -1.68 18.98 -8.77
CA ALA A 139 -1.27 20.37 -8.63
C ALA A 139 -0.18 20.58 -7.55
N ALA A 140 -0.10 19.69 -6.56
CA ALA A 140 0.92 19.72 -5.52
C ALA A 140 2.25 19.09 -5.97
N MET A 141 2.30 18.36 -7.08
CA MET A 141 3.51 17.74 -7.62
C MET A 141 4.49 18.79 -8.13
N ARG A 142 5.76 18.53 -7.94
CA ARG A 142 6.90 19.31 -8.46
C ARG A 142 7.29 18.78 -9.84
N GLU A 143 8.06 19.55 -10.61
CA GLU A 143 8.48 19.20 -11.97
C GLU A 143 9.18 17.83 -12.05
N GLY A 144 9.95 17.46 -11.03
CA GLY A 144 10.65 16.18 -10.94
C GLY A 144 9.89 15.06 -10.26
N ASP A 145 8.60 15.20 -9.94
CA ASP A 145 7.86 14.16 -9.25
C ASP A 145 7.26 13.14 -10.23
N LEU A 146 7.17 11.90 -9.77
CA LEU A 146 6.47 10.79 -10.43
C LEU A 146 5.42 10.23 -9.48
N MET A 147 4.16 10.23 -9.92
CA MET A 147 3.05 9.58 -9.22
C MET A 147 2.69 8.27 -9.91
N ILE A 148 2.54 7.22 -9.13
CA ILE A 148 2.04 5.92 -9.59
C ILE A 148 0.80 5.56 -8.77
N LEU A 149 -0.32 5.36 -9.45
CA LEU A 149 -1.57 4.88 -8.87
C LEU A 149 -1.76 3.41 -9.24
N THR A 150 -1.97 2.59 -8.24
CA THR A 150 -2.14 1.14 -8.41
C THR A 150 -2.98 0.56 -7.27
N ALA A 151 -3.12 -0.76 -7.24
CA ALA A 151 -3.68 -1.52 -6.13
C ALA A 151 -2.74 -2.68 -5.77
N ASP A 152 -2.85 -3.19 -4.56
CA ASP A 152 -2.11 -4.37 -4.08
C ASP A 152 -2.80 -5.68 -4.44
N HIS A 153 -4.11 -5.67 -4.68
CA HIS A 153 -4.93 -6.81 -5.13
C HIS A 153 -6.25 -6.34 -5.73
N GLY A 154 -7.00 -7.26 -6.32
CA GLY A 154 -8.40 -7.07 -6.71
C GLY A 154 -9.31 -7.14 -5.47
N CYS A 155 -10.39 -6.39 -5.48
CA CYS A 155 -11.44 -6.45 -4.47
C CYS A 155 -12.76 -5.98 -5.08
N ASP A 156 -13.38 -6.85 -5.91
CA ASP A 156 -14.63 -6.55 -6.60
C ASP A 156 -15.82 -6.72 -5.65
N PRO A 157 -16.49 -5.64 -5.24
CA PRO A 157 -17.64 -5.72 -4.34
C PRO A 157 -18.88 -6.36 -4.96
N THR A 158 -18.88 -6.61 -6.27
CA THR A 158 -19.96 -7.31 -6.97
C THR A 158 -19.77 -8.83 -7.01
N TYR A 159 -18.55 -9.30 -6.71
CA TYR A 159 -18.25 -10.73 -6.73
C TYR A 159 -18.83 -11.42 -5.48
N PRO A 160 -19.43 -12.62 -5.62
CA PRO A 160 -19.96 -13.37 -4.48
C PRO A 160 -18.88 -13.75 -3.47
N GLY A 161 -19.09 -13.38 -2.21
CA GLY A 161 -18.13 -13.62 -1.13
C GLY A 161 -17.57 -12.34 -0.56
N THR A 162 -16.70 -12.46 0.43
CA THR A 162 -16.10 -11.34 1.15
C THR A 162 -14.57 -11.40 1.14
N ASP A 163 -13.99 -12.23 0.28
CA ASP A 163 -12.55 -12.33 0.09
C ASP A 163 -12.08 -11.45 -1.06
N HIS A 164 -10.76 -11.27 -1.17
CA HIS A 164 -10.16 -10.57 -2.29
C HIS A 164 -10.43 -11.31 -3.60
N THR A 165 -10.51 -10.58 -4.68
CA THR A 165 -10.76 -11.10 -6.02
C THR A 165 -9.51 -10.98 -6.91
N ARG A 166 -9.54 -11.53 -8.13
CA ARG A 166 -8.33 -11.72 -8.94
C ARG A 166 -8.36 -10.96 -10.27
N GLU A 167 -8.91 -9.77 -10.25
CA GLU A 167 -8.87 -8.88 -11.40
C GLU A 167 -7.45 -8.35 -11.63
N TYR A 168 -7.17 -7.98 -12.86
CA TYR A 168 -6.02 -7.13 -13.15
C TYR A 168 -6.19 -5.78 -12.47
N ILE A 169 -5.19 -5.38 -11.70
CA ILE A 169 -5.16 -4.08 -11.06
C ILE A 169 -4.69 -3.00 -12.04
N PRO A 170 -5.12 -1.75 -11.87
CA PRO A 170 -4.62 -0.65 -12.70
C PRO A 170 -3.17 -0.32 -12.36
N ILE A 171 -2.46 0.22 -13.35
CA ILE A 171 -1.21 0.94 -13.16
C ILE A 171 -1.26 2.20 -14.00
N LEU A 172 -1.31 3.35 -13.34
CA LEU A 172 -1.32 4.67 -13.95
C LEU A 172 -0.12 5.45 -13.44
N ALA A 173 0.70 5.93 -14.35
CA ALA A 173 1.88 6.71 -13.99
C ALA A 173 1.81 8.07 -14.65
N LEU A 174 2.10 9.12 -13.89
CA LEU A 174 2.07 10.50 -14.36
C LEU A 174 3.10 11.36 -13.61
N GLY A 175 3.52 12.43 -14.25
CA GLY A 175 4.39 13.43 -13.65
C GLY A 175 4.52 14.65 -14.56
N PRO A 176 4.82 15.86 -14.03
CA PRO A 176 4.90 17.07 -14.82
C PRO A 176 5.93 16.99 -15.97
N ALA A 177 7.05 16.29 -15.74
CA ALA A 177 8.07 16.07 -16.75
C ALA A 177 7.76 14.88 -17.68
N TRP A 178 6.78 14.05 -17.33
CA TRP A 178 6.42 12.86 -18.10
C TRP A 178 5.32 13.18 -19.09
N LYS A 179 5.63 13.09 -20.38
CA LYS A 179 4.69 13.49 -21.45
C LYS A 179 3.48 12.57 -21.59
N GLY A 180 3.40 11.47 -20.84
CA GLY A 180 2.23 10.60 -20.78
C GLY A 180 1.75 10.02 -22.10
N GLY A 181 0.64 9.30 -22.06
CA GLY A 181 -0.08 8.84 -23.23
C GLY A 181 0.43 7.54 -23.86
N ALA A 182 1.54 6.97 -23.41
CA ALA A 182 2.01 5.66 -23.84
C ALA A 182 1.35 4.55 -23.01
N PRO A 183 0.85 3.46 -23.61
CA PRO A 183 0.33 2.34 -22.87
C PRO A 183 1.50 1.57 -22.22
N LEU A 184 1.41 1.35 -20.89
CA LEU A 184 2.39 0.54 -20.17
C LEU A 184 2.25 -0.97 -20.43
N GLY A 185 1.14 -1.38 -21.06
CA GLY A 185 0.80 -2.77 -21.31
C GLY A 185 0.49 -3.54 -20.03
N THR A 186 0.25 -4.84 -20.16
CA THR A 186 0.08 -5.73 -19.01
C THR A 186 1.44 -6.12 -18.46
N ARG A 187 1.68 -5.79 -17.20
CA ARG A 187 2.92 -6.14 -16.50
C ARG A 187 2.79 -7.53 -15.85
N THR A 188 3.89 -8.20 -15.67
CA THR A 188 3.90 -9.60 -15.16
C THR A 188 4.15 -9.70 -13.66
N THR A 189 4.60 -8.61 -13.03
CA THR A 189 4.91 -8.58 -11.60
C THR A 189 4.73 -7.20 -11.00
N PHE A 190 4.30 -7.13 -9.74
CA PHE A 190 4.28 -5.89 -8.94
C PHE A 190 5.68 -5.28 -8.75
N ALA A 191 6.72 -6.10 -8.85
CA ALA A 191 8.09 -5.65 -8.71
C ALA A 191 8.52 -4.64 -9.79
N ASP A 192 7.77 -4.52 -10.89
CA ASP A 192 8.01 -3.52 -11.94
C ASP A 192 7.83 -2.09 -11.40
N ILE A 193 6.90 -1.89 -10.47
CA ILE A 193 6.73 -0.59 -9.78
C ILE A 193 7.95 -0.29 -8.91
N ALA A 194 8.42 -1.30 -8.18
CA ALA A 194 9.61 -1.17 -7.35
C ALA A 194 10.86 -0.87 -8.19
N ALA A 195 11.05 -1.59 -9.32
CA ALA A 195 12.15 -1.36 -10.25
C ALA A 195 12.11 0.06 -10.82
N THR A 196 10.92 0.54 -11.18
CA THR A 196 10.72 1.90 -11.69
C THR A 196 11.04 2.96 -10.63
N ALA A 197 10.56 2.79 -9.40
CA ALA A 197 10.82 3.72 -8.31
C ALA A 197 12.31 3.80 -7.95
N VAL A 198 13.01 2.65 -7.92
CA VAL A 198 14.45 2.61 -7.65
C VAL A 198 15.23 3.31 -8.76
N GLU A 199 14.95 2.98 -10.02
CA GLU A 199 15.63 3.63 -11.15
C GLU A 199 15.36 5.13 -11.18
N TYR A 200 14.10 5.55 -10.95
CA TYR A 200 13.72 6.96 -10.96
C TYR A 200 14.44 7.77 -9.88
N LEU A 201 14.52 7.27 -8.66
CA LEU A 201 15.07 8.00 -7.52
C LEU A 201 16.60 7.85 -7.38
N THR A 202 17.17 6.76 -7.88
CA THR A 202 18.60 6.46 -7.63
C THR A 202 19.43 6.31 -8.89
N GLY A 203 18.80 6.12 -10.05
CA GLY A 203 19.46 5.77 -11.30
C GLY A 203 19.97 4.31 -11.34
N GLU A 204 19.64 3.50 -10.34
CA GLU A 204 20.10 2.12 -10.23
C GLU A 204 19.10 1.14 -10.82
N ILE A 205 19.60 0.02 -11.35
CA ILE A 205 18.76 -1.10 -11.77
C ILE A 205 18.41 -1.96 -10.56
N TRP A 206 17.14 -2.18 -10.34
CA TRP A 206 16.65 -3.10 -9.31
C TRP A 206 16.69 -4.54 -9.84
N HIS A 207 17.08 -5.47 -8.98
CA HIS A 207 17.29 -6.88 -9.35
C HIS A 207 16.00 -7.67 -9.62
N ASN A 208 14.85 -7.16 -9.18
CA ASN A 208 13.52 -7.75 -9.39
C ASN A 208 12.62 -6.79 -10.17
N GLY A 209 11.92 -7.33 -11.17
CA GLY A 209 11.03 -6.54 -12.02
C GLY A 209 11.76 -5.81 -13.14
N THR A 210 11.00 -5.11 -13.94
CA THR A 210 11.46 -4.31 -15.08
C THR A 210 10.85 -2.92 -15.00
N SER A 211 11.70 -1.92 -14.93
CA SER A 211 11.27 -0.51 -14.97
C SER A 211 10.49 -0.21 -16.26
N PHE A 212 9.55 0.71 -16.17
CA PHE A 212 8.77 1.23 -17.30
C PHE A 212 9.06 2.71 -17.58
N LEU A 213 10.24 3.20 -17.19
CA LEU A 213 10.68 4.57 -17.51
C LEU A 213 11.15 4.71 -18.96
N ASN A 214 11.44 3.62 -19.67
CA ASN A 214 11.94 3.58 -21.05
C ASN A 214 10.84 3.26 -22.05
#